data_545108725df552287d1f8703f708a190
#
_entry.id   545108725df552287d1f8703f708a190
#
_cell.length_a   1.000
_cell.length_b   1.000
_cell.length_c   1.000
_cell.angle_alpha   90.00
_cell.angle_beta   90.00
_cell.angle_gamma   90.00
#
_symmetry.space_group_name_H-M   'P 1'
#
loop_
_entity.id
_entity.type
_entity.pdbx_description
1 polymer ?
#
loop_
_entity_poly.entity_id
_entity_poly.type
_entity_poly.pdbx_seq_one_letter_code
_entity_poly.pdbx_strand_id
1 'polypeptide(L)'
;MSSTHSVFEPFLVKICGLTTVDDAVCAAKAGADILGFVLVEGTPRYVDPEAFAGLVSELKRTVTGASAPLIAALTVNADESLMSAASGHADIFQLHGDETPAQAKKIRAAFGKPVVKAIGVDGPRAFSRAIDFAGSVDALLLDSKPATVDGPRGGTGVRFDWSYLQDFRSELPFLLAGGLTP
;
A
#
# COMPACT_ATOMS: atom_id res chain seq x y z
N MET A 1 0.78 -7.15 28.93
CA MET A 1 1.41 -6.16 28.01
C MET A 1 1.63 -6.91 26.70
N SER A 2 0.68 -6.76 25.77
CA SER A 2 0.76 -7.42 24.45
C SER A 2 1.74 -6.61 23.61
N SER A 3 2.88 -7.20 23.28
CA SER A 3 3.84 -6.64 22.34
C SER A 3 3.18 -6.61 20.96
N THR A 4 2.69 -5.44 20.55
CA THR A 4 2.30 -5.21 19.17
C THR A 4 3.60 -5.19 18.37
N HIS A 5 4.02 -6.35 17.85
CA HIS A 5 5.05 -6.41 16.85
C HIS A 5 4.53 -5.59 15.66
N SER A 6 5.28 -4.57 15.27
CA SER A 6 4.98 -3.80 14.07
C SER A 6 4.98 -4.76 12.89
N VAL A 7 3.93 -4.74 12.08
CA VAL A 7 3.86 -5.50 10.82
C VAL A 7 4.97 -5.06 9.86
N PHE A 8 5.56 -3.90 10.10
CA PHE A 8 6.57 -3.26 9.27
C PHE A 8 7.94 -3.36 9.95
N GLU A 9 8.58 -4.52 9.81
CA GLU A 9 10.00 -4.73 10.14
C GLU A 9 10.89 -4.10 9.05
N PRO A 10 12.19 -3.79 9.35
CA PRO A 10 13.08 -3.23 8.36
C PRO A 10 13.29 -4.19 7.17
N PHE A 11 13.35 -3.61 5.97
CA PHE A 11 13.66 -4.30 4.70
C PHE A 11 12.55 -5.19 4.13
N LEU A 12 11.28 -4.81 4.26
CA LEU A 12 10.19 -5.48 3.56
C LEU A 12 10.18 -5.14 2.07
N VAL A 13 9.96 -6.16 1.25
CA VAL A 13 9.77 -6.03 -0.20
C VAL A 13 8.29 -6.12 -0.53
N LYS A 14 7.74 -5.08 -1.16
CA LYS A 14 6.36 -5.05 -1.64
C LYS A 14 6.31 -5.03 -3.16
N ILE A 15 5.61 -5.99 -3.75
CA ILE A 15 5.29 -6.01 -5.18
C ILE A 15 3.83 -5.59 -5.36
N CYS A 16 3.60 -4.54 -6.17
CA CYS A 16 2.28 -3.90 -6.28
C CYS A 16 1.76 -3.87 -7.72
N GLY A 17 0.44 -3.98 -7.86
CA GLY A 17 -0.25 -3.96 -9.13
C GLY A 17 -0.31 -5.32 -9.80
N LEU A 18 -0.35 -6.36 -8.99
CA LEU A 18 -0.58 -7.74 -9.46
C LEU A 18 -2.03 -7.90 -9.90
N THR A 19 -2.25 -8.65 -10.99
CA THR A 19 -3.57 -8.86 -11.57
C THR A 19 -3.88 -10.33 -11.81
N THR A 20 -2.89 -11.22 -11.67
CA THR A 20 -3.05 -12.67 -11.85
C THR A 20 -2.52 -13.45 -10.66
N VAL A 21 -3.02 -14.67 -10.47
CA VAL A 21 -2.51 -15.61 -9.45
C VAL A 21 -1.08 -16.01 -9.75
N ASP A 22 -0.76 -16.25 -11.01
CA ASP A 22 0.58 -16.71 -11.42
C ASP A 22 1.65 -15.66 -11.10
N ASP A 23 1.40 -14.39 -11.39
CA ASP A 23 2.31 -13.30 -11.03
C ASP A 23 2.45 -13.14 -9.51
N ALA A 24 1.34 -13.28 -8.78
CA ALA A 24 1.34 -13.21 -7.33
C ALA A 24 2.14 -14.37 -6.70
N VAL A 25 1.98 -15.60 -7.22
CA VAL A 25 2.76 -16.78 -6.80
C VAL A 25 4.24 -16.60 -7.15
N CYS A 26 4.54 -16.06 -8.33
CA CYS A 26 5.92 -15.76 -8.73
C CYS A 26 6.57 -14.76 -7.78
N ALA A 27 5.90 -13.64 -7.48
CA ALA A 27 6.38 -12.64 -6.54
C ALA A 27 6.59 -13.21 -5.13
N ALA A 28 5.64 -14.01 -4.63
CA ALA A 28 5.75 -14.66 -3.33
C ALA A 28 6.96 -15.60 -3.27
N LYS A 29 7.14 -16.43 -4.29
CA LYS A 29 8.31 -17.34 -4.39
C LYS A 29 9.64 -16.61 -4.52
N ALA A 30 9.64 -15.40 -5.09
CA ALA A 30 10.81 -14.54 -5.17
C ALA A 30 11.12 -13.82 -3.83
N GLY A 31 10.31 -14.01 -2.80
CA GLY A 31 10.54 -13.47 -1.46
C GLY A 31 9.86 -12.12 -1.20
N ALA A 32 8.81 -11.79 -1.93
CA ALA A 32 8.00 -10.61 -1.61
C ALA A 32 7.26 -10.81 -0.29
N ASP A 33 7.36 -9.84 0.62
CA ASP A 33 6.70 -9.83 1.94
C ASP A 33 5.27 -9.30 1.85
N ILE A 34 4.99 -8.43 0.89
CA ILE A 34 3.67 -7.82 0.68
C ILE A 34 3.30 -7.87 -0.81
N LEU A 35 2.12 -8.37 -1.11
CA LEU A 35 1.54 -8.38 -2.47
C LEU A 35 0.39 -7.37 -2.56
N GLY A 36 0.50 -6.41 -3.47
CA GLY A 36 -0.46 -5.32 -3.63
C GLY A 36 -1.35 -5.49 -4.84
N PHE A 37 -2.66 -5.33 -4.64
CA PHE A 37 -3.69 -5.36 -5.67
C PHE A 37 -4.39 -4.01 -5.74
N VAL A 38 -4.61 -3.50 -6.95
CA VAL A 38 -5.17 -2.16 -7.17
C VAL A 38 -6.68 -2.28 -7.39
N LEU A 39 -7.46 -1.80 -6.44
CA LEU A 39 -8.93 -1.78 -6.50
C LEU A 39 -9.43 -0.40 -6.96
N VAL A 40 -8.76 0.20 -7.93
CA VAL A 40 -9.07 1.54 -8.46
C VAL A 40 -9.48 1.40 -9.92
N GLU A 41 -10.78 1.55 -10.16
CA GLU A 41 -11.35 1.47 -11.49
C GLU A 41 -10.71 2.45 -12.47
N GLY A 42 -10.60 2.06 -13.74
CA GLY A 42 -9.99 2.88 -14.78
C GLY A 42 -8.46 2.88 -14.80
N THR A 43 -7.80 2.15 -13.89
CA THR A 43 -6.34 1.98 -13.94
C THR A 43 -5.95 0.71 -14.73
N PRO A 44 -4.78 0.69 -15.39
CA PRO A 44 -4.34 -0.49 -16.17
C PRO A 44 -4.16 -1.77 -15.33
N ARG A 45 -4.06 -1.65 -14.02
CA ARG A 45 -3.85 -2.76 -13.08
C ARG A 45 -5.03 -2.97 -12.14
N TYR A 46 -6.19 -2.50 -12.58
CA TYR A 46 -7.42 -2.67 -11.82
C TYR A 46 -7.79 -4.15 -11.68
N VAL A 47 -8.10 -4.53 -10.47
CA VAL A 47 -8.72 -5.81 -10.14
C VAL A 47 -10.04 -5.46 -9.44
N ASP A 48 -11.17 -5.94 -9.98
CA ASP A 48 -12.44 -5.70 -9.32
C ASP A 48 -12.55 -6.49 -8.00
N PRO A 49 -13.42 -6.08 -7.06
CA PRO A 49 -13.48 -6.68 -5.73
C PRO A 49 -13.81 -8.17 -5.71
N GLU A 50 -14.62 -8.66 -6.66
CA GLU A 50 -14.98 -10.08 -6.73
C GLU A 50 -13.81 -10.91 -7.27
N ALA A 51 -13.14 -10.44 -8.33
CA ALA A 51 -11.92 -11.05 -8.86
C ALA A 51 -10.80 -11.01 -7.81
N PHE A 52 -10.66 -9.94 -7.05
CA PHE A 52 -9.71 -9.85 -5.93
C PHE A 52 -9.94 -10.94 -4.89
N ALA A 53 -11.17 -11.15 -4.48
CA ALA A 53 -11.54 -12.18 -3.52
C ALA A 53 -11.17 -13.59 -4.02
N GLY A 54 -11.48 -13.88 -5.28
CA GLY A 54 -11.13 -15.15 -5.95
C GLY A 54 -9.62 -15.36 -6.03
N LEU A 55 -8.89 -14.35 -6.50
CA LEU A 55 -7.44 -14.36 -6.65
C LEU A 55 -6.72 -14.59 -5.31
N VAL A 56 -7.10 -13.86 -4.27
CA VAL A 56 -6.52 -14.03 -2.93
C VAL A 56 -6.83 -15.39 -2.35
N SER A 57 -8.04 -15.91 -2.55
CA SER A 57 -8.42 -17.24 -2.07
C SER A 57 -7.59 -18.34 -2.73
N GLU A 58 -7.32 -18.23 -4.03
CA GLU A 58 -6.48 -19.16 -4.74
C GLU A 58 -4.99 -19.05 -4.38
N LEU A 59 -4.51 -17.82 -4.24
CA LEU A 59 -3.15 -17.55 -3.79
C LEU A 59 -2.88 -18.17 -2.41
N LYS A 60 -3.78 -17.98 -1.44
CA LYS A 60 -3.67 -18.55 -0.08
C LYS A 60 -3.70 -20.09 -0.06
N ARG A 61 -4.31 -20.73 -1.07
CA ARG A 61 -4.23 -22.19 -1.21
C ARG A 61 -2.89 -22.68 -1.80
N THR A 62 -2.27 -21.84 -2.65
CA THR A 62 -1.03 -22.18 -3.37
C THR A 62 0.21 -21.83 -2.57
N VAL A 63 0.20 -20.69 -1.87
CA VAL A 63 1.31 -20.20 -1.05
C VAL A 63 0.91 -20.32 0.42
N THR A 64 1.49 -21.30 1.09
CA THR A 64 1.20 -21.63 2.49
C THR A 64 2.45 -21.59 3.35
N GLY A 65 2.27 -21.43 4.66
CA GLY A 65 3.37 -21.45 5.65
C GLY A 65 3.65 -20.09 6.28
N ALA A 66 4.64 -20.06 7.17
CA ALA A 66 4.98 -18.86 7.96
C ALA A 66 5.55 -17.69 7.13
N SER A 67 5.98 -17.97 5.89
CA SER A 67 6.50 -16.97 4.96
C SER A 67 5.46 -16.53 3.93
N ALA A 68 4.18 -16.82 4.11
CA ALA A 68 3.14 -16.34 3.21
C ALA A 68 3.08 -14.80 3.25
N PRO A 69 3.10 -14.13 2.09
CA PRO A 69 3.10 -12.67 2.03
C PRO A 69 1.77 -12.09 2.52
N LEU A 70 1.84 -10.87 3.06
CA LEU A 70 0.65 -10.09 3.40
C LEU A 70 -0.01 -9.55 2.12
N ILE A 71 -1.33 -9.47 2.13
CA ILE A 71 -2.14 -8.97 1.02
C ILE A 71 -2.53 -7.53 1.28
N ALA A 72 -2.11 -6.63 0.40
CA ALA A 72 -2.47 -5.21 0.47
C ALA A 72 -3.50 -4.86 -0.61
N ALA A 73 -4.65 -4.32 -0.18
CA ALA A 73 -5.64 -3.70 -1.07
C ALA A 73 -5.32 -2.20 -1.21
N LEU A 74 -4.98 -1.77 -2.43
CA LEU A 74 -4.75 -0.37 -2.75
C LEU A 74 -6.05 0.27 -3.21
N THR A 75 -6.43 1.36 -2.56
CA THR A 75 -7.64 2.12 -2.85
C THR A 75 -7.35 3.61 -2.99
N VAL A 76 -8.25 4.34 -3.64
CA VAL A 76 -8.23 5.80 -3.79
C VAL A 76 -9.60 6.34 -3.40
N ASN A 77 -9.69 7.07 -2.29
CA ASN A 77 -10.93 7.67 -1.80
C ASN A 77 -12.13 6.69 -1.79
N ALA A 78 -11.85 5.44 -1.43
CA ALA A 78 -12.84 4.36 -1.49
C ALA A 78 -13.99 4.61 -0.52
N ASP A 79 -15.18 4.22 -0.92
CA ASP A 79 -16.36 4.19 -0.07
C ASP A 79 -16.34 2.97 0.88
N GLU A 80 -17.30 2.94 1.80
CA GLU A 80 -17.40 1.88 2.80
C GLU A 80 -17.72 0.51 2.15
N SER A 81 -18.43 0.51 1.04
CA SER A 81 -18.81 -0.72 0.32
C SER A 81 -17.58 -1.43 -0.24
N LEU A 82 -16.72 -0.69 -0.96
CA LEU A 82 -15.46 -1.23 -1.50
C LEU A 82 -14.53 -1.70 -0.37
N MET A 83 -14.39 -0.89 0.69
CA MET A 83 -13.55 -1.25 1.84
C MET A 83 -14.05 -2.51 2.54
N SER A 84 -15.38 -2.65 2.71
CA SER A 84 -15.99 -3.85 3.27
C SER A 84 -15.76 -5.09 2.41
N ALA A 85 -15.96 -4.98 1.10
CA ALA A 85 -15.71 -6.08 0.16
C ALA A 85 -14.24 -6.55 0.19
N ALA A 86 -13.30 -5.62 0.27
CA ALA A 86 -11.88 -5.94 0.35
C ALA A 86 -11.46 -6.50 1.71
N SER A 87 -12.14 -6.13 2.80
CA SER A 87 -11.69 -6.40 4.17
C SER A 87 -11.60 -7.88 4.52
N GLY A 88 -12.42 -8.74 3.91
CA GLY A 88 -12.38 -10.19 4.12
C GLY A 88 -11.14 -10.87 3.54
N HIS A 89 -10.44 -10.21 2.64
CA HIS A 89 -9.36 -10.79 1.85
C HIS A 89 -8.03 -10.07 2.02
N ALA A 90 -8.04 -8.76 2.25
CA ALA A 90 -6.84 -7.96 2.50
C ALA A 90 -6.35 -8.11 3.96
N ASP A 91 -5.04 -8.08 4.14
CA ASP A 91 -4.38 -8.00 5.44
C ASP A 91 -4.00 -6.54 5.76
N ILE A 92 -3.80 -5.71 4.74
CA ILE A 92 -3.40 -4.31 4.83
C ILE A 92 -4.27 -3.47 3.89
N PHE A 93 -4.66 -2.28 4.31
CA PHE A 93 -5.20 -1.25 3.41
C PHE A 93 -4.13 -0.22 3.04
N GLN A 94 -3.94 0.01 1.74
CA GLN A 94 -3.10 1.09 1.24
C GLN A 94 -3.97 2.21 0.66
N LEU A 95 -4.02 3.33 1.36
CA LEU A 95 -4.77 4.53 0.96
C LEU A 95 -3.90 5.40 0.05
N HIS A 96 -4.26 5.48 -1.22
CA HIS A 96 -3.47 6.17 -2.25
C HIS A 96 -4.18 7.42 -2.82
N GLY A 97 -5.26 7.84 -2.19
CA GLY A 97 -6.05 9.02 -2.54
C GLY A 97 -5.68 10.27 -1.72
N ASP A 98 -6.68 11.11 -1.55
CA ASP A 98 -6.58 12.35 -0.78
C ASP A 98 -7.18 12.20 0.63
N GLU A 99 -7.23 10.94 1.12
CA GLU A 99 -7.77 10.65 2.45
C GLU A 99 -7.00 11.44 3.51
N THR A 100 -7.77 12.12 4.36
CA THR A 100 -7.24 12.89 5.50
C THR A 100 -6.79 11.97 6.64
N PRO A 101 -5.95 12.46 7.59
CA PRO A 101 -5.61 11.70 8.80
C PRO A 101 -6.83 11.20 9.58
N ALA A 102 -7.89 12.02 9.67
CA ALA A 102 -9.13 11.64 10.36
C ALA A 102 -9.86 10.49 9.65
N GLN A 103 -9.90 10.50 8.31
CA GLN A 103 -10.48 9.41 7.52
C GLN A 103 -9.65 8.14 7.63
N ALA A 104 -8.33 8.23 7.54
CA ALA A 104 -7.43 7.09 7.69
C ALA A 104 -7.59 6.44 9.08
N LYS A 105 -7.66 7.24 10.14
CA LYS A 105 -7.91 6.77 11.50
C LYS A 105 -9.26 6.08 11.64
N LYS A 106 -10.31 6.62 11.00
CA LYS A 106 -11.66 6.02 10.98
C LYS A 106 -11.64 4.66 10.28
N ILE A 107 -11.00 4.56 9.11
CA ILE A 107 -10.84 3.30 8.36
C ILE A 107 -10.11 2.27 9.22
N ARG A 108 -8.97 2.64 9.80
CA ARG A 108 -8.19 1.77 10.69
C ARG A 108 -9.03 1.22 11.85
N ALA A 109 -9.81 2.06 12.49
CA ALA A 109 -10.67 1.67 13.60
C ALA A 109 -11.84 0.79 13.16
N ALA A 110 -12.46 1.07 12.02
CA ALA A 110 -13.62 0.36 11.52
C ALA A 110 -13.27 -1.09 11.09
N PHE A 111 -12.13 -1.29 10.48
CA PHE A 111 -11.75 -2.59 9.90
C PHE A 111 -10.71 -3.36 10.75
N GLY A 112 -10.08 -2.71 11.74
CA GLY A 112 -9.08 -3.34 12.62
C GLY A 112 -7.83 -3.85 11.89
N LYS A 113 -7.51 -3.28 10.72
CA LYS A 113 -6.39 -3.68 9.88
C LYS A 113 -5.32 -2.60 9.83
N PRO A 114 -4.04 -2.97 9.65
CA PRO A 114 -2.98 -2.01 9.37
C PRO A 114 -3.32 -1.15 8.15
N VAL A 115 -3.03 0.14 8.26
CA VAL A 115 -3.25 1.14 7.20
C VAL A 115 -1.92 1.75 6.79
N VAL A 116 -1.63 1.72 5.50
CA VAL A 116 -0.51 2.42 4.87
C VAL A 116 -1.05 3.63 4.12
N LYS A 117 -0.52 4.82 4.36
CA LYS A 117 -0.87 6.02 3.59
C LYS A 117 0.19 6.31 2.55
N ALA A 118 -0.19 6.36 1.30
CA ALA A 118 0.69 6.82 0.22
C ALA A 118 0.74 8.35 0.20
N ILE A 119 1.96 8.88 0.15
CA ILE A 119 2.29 10.30 0.07
C ILE A 119 3.05 10.54 -1.23
N GLY A 120 2.48 11.32 -2.13
CA GLY A 120 3.17 11.75 -3.34
C GLY A 120 4.26 12.77 -3.02
N VAL A 121 5.51 12.43 -3.31
CA VAL A 121 6.67 13.30 -3.06
C VAL A 121 6.92 14.17 -4.26
N ASP A 122 6.63 15.46 -4.11
CA ASP A 122 6.83 16.52 -5.10
C ASP A 122 7.85 17.58 -4.63
N GLY A 123 8.48 17.34 -3.48
CA GLY A 123 9.43 18.23 -2.85
C GLY A 123 9.40 18.10 -1.32
N PRO A 124 10.21 18.89 -0.59
CA PRO A 124 10.34 18.77 0.87
C PRO A 124 9.04 18.95 1.64
N ARG A 125 8.05 19.69 1.10
CA ARG A 125 6.73 19.88 1.74
C ARG A 125 5.91 18.59 1.84
N ALA A 126 6.21 17.58 1.03
CA ALA A 126 5.54 16.28 1.13
C ALA A 126 5.75 15.65 2.50
N PHE A 127 6.91 15.84 3.11
CA PHE A 127 7.25 15.27 4.39
C PHE A 127 6.49 15.90 5.57
N SER A 128 6.17 17.20 5.48
CA SER A 128 5.26 17.81 6.46
C SER A 128 3.88 17.14 6.42
N ARG A 129 3.35 16.91 5.21
CA ARG A 129 2.08 16.16 5.06
C ARG A 129 2.17 14.72 5.58
N ALA A 130 3.32 14.07 5.42
CA ALA A 130 3.54 12.72 5.93
C ALA A 130 3.48 12.65 7.46
N ILE A 131 4.05 13.63 8.14
CA ILE A 131 4.05 13.73 9.61
C ILE A 131 2.63 13.90 10.18
N ASP A 132 1.73 14.58 9.47
CA ASP A 132 0.34 14.77 9.88
C ASP A 132 -0.42 13.46 10.09
N PHE A 133 0.05 12.37 9.50
CA PHE A 133 -0.55 11.03 9.66
C PHE A 133 -0.07 10.26 10.89
N ALA A 134 0.83 10.82 11.71
CA ALA A 134 1.28 10.20 12.95
C ALA A 134 0.08 9.87 13.85
N GLY A 135 0.02 8.61 14.33
CA GLY A 135 -1.10 8.09 15.13
C GLY A 135 -2.41 7.81 14.36
N SER A 136 -2.45 8.08 13.05
CA SER A 136 -3.63 7.81 12.21
C SER A 136 -3.47 6.58 11.31
N VAL A 137 -2.23 6.22 10.99
CA VAL A 137 -1.86 5.07 10.15
C VAL A 137 -0.73 4.27 10.81
N ASP A 138 -0.40 3.12 10.26
CA ASP A 138 0.64 2.23 10.79
C ASP A 138 1.96 2.38 10.02
N ALA A 139 1.91 2.81 8.76
CA ALA A 139 3.07 3.10 7.94
C ALA A 139 2.75 4.12 6.84
N LEU A 140 3.81 4.66 6.25
CA LEU A 140 3.74 5.53 5.07
C LEU A 140 4.26 4.78 3.84
N LEU A 141 3.84 5.19 2.65
CA LEU A 141 4.48 4.84 1.39
C LEU A 141 4.82 6.14 0.68
N LEU A 142 6.11 6.37 0.45
CA LEU A 142 6.61 7.55 -0.27
C LEU A 142 6.74 7.20 -1.74
N ASP A 143 5.90 7.77 -2.59
CA ASP A 143 5.87 7.52 -4.02
C ASP A 143 6.14 8.81 -4.81
N SER A 144 6.60 8.67 -6.03
CA SER A 144 6.72 9.82 -6.94
C SER A 144 5.34 10.39 -7.25
N LYS A 145 5.20 11.72 -7.22
CA LYS A 145 3.97 12.36 -7.65
C LYS A 145 3.83 12.28 -9.17
N PRO A 146 2.62 12.06 -9.73
CA PRO A 146 2.40 12.16 -11.17
C PRO A 146 2.83 13.52 -11.69
N ALA A 147 3.38 13.55 -12.90
CA ALA A 147 3.83 14.79 -13.55
C ALA A 147 2.68 15.77 -13.84
N THR A 148 1.44 15.26 -13.90
CA THR A 148 0.22 16.05 -14.13
C THR A 148 -0.80 15.81 -13.03
N VAL A 149 -1.64 16.82 -12.74
CA VAL A 149 -2.66 16.76 -11.68
C VAL A 149 -3.63 15.57 -11.88
N ASP A 150 -3.95 15.28 -13.15
CA ASP A 150 -4.85 14.19 -13.54
C ASP A 150 -4.11 12.92 -13.99
N GLY A 151 -2.80 12.84 -13.78
CA GLY A 151 -1.98 11.71 -14.17
C GLY A 151 -2.22 10.47 -13.31
N PRO A 152 -1.86 9.28 -13.80
CA PRO A 152 -2.03 8.04 -13.06
C PRO A 152 -1.24 8.08 -11.74
N ARG A 153 -1.92 7.79 -10.64
CA ARG A 153 -1.32 7.74 -9.30
C ARG A 153 -0.51 6.45 -9.17
N GLY A 154 0.82 6.59 -9.23
CA GLY A 154 1.77 5.48 -9.16
C GLY A 154 2.03 4.77 -10.51
N GLY A 155 3.09 3.99 -10.56
CA GLY A 155 3.47 3.17 -11.72
C GLY A 155 3.99 3.93 -12.95
N THR A 156 4.33 5.20 -12.81
CA THR A 156 4.85 6.04 -13.91
C THR A 156 6.32 5.80 -14.22
N GLY A 157 7.04 5.07 -13.37
CA GLY A 157 8.49 4.85 -13.48
C GLY A 157 9.35 6.10 -13.20
N VAL A 158 8.73 7.23 -12.86
CA VAL A 158 9.43 8.47 -12.54
C VAL A 158 9.94 8.39 -11.10
N ARG A 159 11.21 8.79 -10.90
CA ARG A 159 11.79 8.94 -9.55
C ARG A 159 11.55 10.36 -9.05
N PHE A 160 11.34 10.50 -7.73
CA PHE A 160 11.54 11.77 -7.08
C PHE A 160 13.01 11.93 -6.64
N ASP A 161 13.43 13.13 -6.32
CA ASP A 161 14.79 13.38 -5.83
C ASP A 161 14.95 12.83 -4.40
N TRP A 162 15.70 11.74 -4.28
CA TRP A 162 15.94 11.06 -3.00
C TRP A 162 16.77 11.89 -2.02
N SER A 163 17.43 12.97 -2.47
CA SER A 163 18.09 13.90 -1.56
C SER A 163 17.13 14.50 -0.53
N TYR A 164 15.84 14.59 -0.86
CA TYR A 164 14.79 15.04 0.06
C TYR A 164 14.62 14.13 1.30
N LEU A 165 15.03 12.87 1.20
CA LEU A 165 14.96 11.92 2.32
C LEU A 165 16.07 12.15 3.37
N GLN A 166 17.15 12.87 3.06
CA GLN A 166 18.30 13.04 3.95
C GLN A 166 17.88 13.62 5.32
N ASP A 167 16.95 14.57 5.31
CA ASP A 167 16.45 15.23 6.52
C ASP A 167 15.07 14.72 6.96
N PHE A 168 14.49 13.75 6.24
CA PHE A 168 13.21 13.17 6.62
C PHE A 168 13.37 12.33 7.90
N ARG A 169 12.59 12.66 8.90
CA ARG A 169 12.46 11.90 10.14
C ARG A 169 10.99 11.60 10.37
N SER A 170 10.67 10.35 10.57
CA SER A 170 9.32 9.87 10.83
C SER A 170 9.33 8.90 12.00
N GLU A 171 8.34 9.02 12.89
CA GLU A 171 8.06 8.00 13.90
C GLU A 171 7.39 6.76 13.31
N LEU A 172 6.77 6.90 12.12
CA LEU A 172 6.18 5.81 11.39
C LEU A 172 7.21 5.14 10.48
N PRO A 173 7.21 3.81 10.37
CA PRO A 173 7.94 3.12 9.33
C PRO A 173 7.43 3.56 7.94
N PHE A 174 8.30 3.50 6.93
CA PHE A 174 7.88 3.84 5.58
C PHE A 174 8.44 2.90 4.52
N LEU A 175 7.67 2.72 3.46
CA LEU A 175 8.08 2.06 2.23
C LEU A 175 8.49 3.15 1.23
N LEU A 176 9.54 2.87 0.46
CA LEU A 176 9.97 3.70 -0.65
C LEU A 176 9.44 3.10 -1.95
N ALA A 177 8.84 3.94 -2.79
CA ALA A 177 8.31 3.57 -4.10
C ALA A 177 8.64 4.63 -5.15
N GLY A 178 8.22 4.41 -6.39
CA GLY A 178 8.43 5.34 -7.50
C GLY A 178 9.78 5.21 -8.17
N GLY A 179 9.83 4.52 -9.32
CA GLY A 179 10.99 4.44 -10.21
C GLY A 179 12.22 3.75 -9.61
N LEU A 180 12.01 2.80 -8.68
CA LEU A 180 13.08 1.95 -8.17
C LEU A 180 13.64 1.08 -9.31
N THR A 181 14.96 0.97 -9.35
CA THR A 181 15.70 0.11 -10.29
C THR A 181 16.75 -0.68 -9.52
N PRO A 182 17.13 -1.86 -10.02
CA PRO A 182 18.25 -2.63 -9.49
C PRO A 182 19.53 -1.83 -9.41
#